data_f3b0b47ba1a6831d348d6ba24664b4cb
#
_entry.id   f3b0b47ba1a6831d348d6ba24664b4cb
#
_cell.length_a   1.000
_cell.length_b   1.000
_cell.length_c   1.000
_cell.angle_alpha   90.00
_cell.angle_beta   90.00
_cell.angle_gamma   90.00
#
_symmetry.space_group_name_H-M   'P 1'
#
loop_
_entity.id
_entity.type
_entity.pdbx_description
1 polymer ?
#
loop_
_entity_poly.entity_id
_entity_poly.type
_entity_poly.pdbx_seq_one_letter_code
_entity_poly.pdbx_strand_id
1 'polypeptide(L)'
;ALKTYAASHKRTREDGKTVFWIDENINPFNGDWISRTRLKKWKNGTWDEEFVERGKDYNHSTFADLIINGLVGIQPQLGGDLLIEPLAPDSWDYFALDGIPYRGKLISVLWDKDGSRYGKGAGFAVFSDGVEIARTDIPCKLKIRFSDSLYTGNKGN
;
A
#
# COMPACT_ATOMS: atom_id res chain seq x y z
N ALA A 1 -0.41 -0.77 13.98
CA ALA A 1 -0.78 0.50 13.36
C ALA A 1 -1.44 0.32 11.98
N LEU A 2 -0.78 -0.28 10.95
CA LEU A 2 -1.33 -0.39 9.58
C LEU A 2 -2.68 -1.12 9.51
N LYS A 3 -2.82 -2.27 10.18
CA LYS A 3 -4.10 -3.01 10.23
C LYS A 3 -5.22 -2.19 10.86
N THR A 4 -4.94 -1.46 11.92
CA THR A 4 -5.91 -0.60 12.60
C THR A 4 -6.35 0.53 11.69
N TYR A 5 -5.38 1.18 11.03
CA TYR A 5 -5.67 2.25 10.07
C TYR A 5 -6.47 1.74 8.88
N ALA A 6 -6.08 0.62 8.27
CA ALA A 6 -6.84 0.00 7.18
C ALA A 6 -8.28 -0.37 7.61
N ALA A 7 -8.44 -0.92 8.83
CA ALA A 7 -9.75 -1.25 9.36
C ALA A 7 -10.64 -0.03 9.60
N SER A 8 -10.05 1.13 9.95
CA SER A 8 -10.79 2.37 10.16
C SER A 8 -11.50 2.89 8.90
N HIS A 9 -11.03 2.49 7.72
CA HIS A 9 -11.67 2.84 6.45
C HIS A 9 -12.99 2.10 6.19
N LYS A 10 -13.30 1.07 6.99
CA LYS A 10 -14.58 0.36 6.93
C LYS A 10 -15.54 0.94 7.95
N ARG A 11 -16.68 1.43 7.48
CA ARG A 11 -17.73 1.98 8.30
C ARG A 11 -19.04 1.24 8.06
N THR A 12 -19.73 0.90 9.14
CA THR A 12 -21.10 0.37 9.04
C THR A 12 -22.07 1.52 9.20
N ARG A 13 -22.93 1.69 8.22
CA ARG A 13 -24.01 2.68 8.24
C ARG A 13 -25.16 2.20 9.13
N GLU A 14 -26.09 3.10 9.43
CA GLU A 14 -27.30 2.78 10.20
C GLU A 14 -28.18 1.72 9.51
N ASP A 15 -28.13 1.65 8.18
CA ASP A 15 -28.82 0.62 7.38
C ASP A 15 -28.10 -0.74 7.38
N GLY A 16 -27.02 -0.90 8.16
CA GLY A 16 -26.23 -2.13 8.29
C GLY A 16 -25.23 -2.37 7.16
N LYS A 17 -25.17 -1.51 6.14
CA LYS A 17 -24.23 -1.67 5.03
C LYS A 17 -22.84 -1.20 5.40
N THR A 18 -21.82 -2.00 5.07
CA THR A 18 -20.43 -1.59 5.16
C THR A 18 -20.06 -0.74 3.95
N VAL A 19 -19.51 0.43 4.21
CA VAL A 19 -18.98 1.35 3.19
C VAL A 19 -17.52 1.65 3.49
N PHE A 20 -16.77 1.96 2.44
CA PHE A 20 -15.43 2.49 2.59
C PHE A 20 -15.48 4.01 2.80
N TRP A 21 -14.59 4.49 3.63
CA TRP A 21 -14.53 5.89 3.99
C TRP A 21 -13.10 6.31 4.25
N ILE A 22 -12.72 7.46 3.74
CA ILE A 22 -11.49 8.15 4.10
C ILE A 22 -11.82 9.58 4.49
N ASP A 23 -11.08 10.12 5.45
CA ASP A 23 -11.26 11.46 5.97
C ASP A 23 -9.89 12.07 6.28
N GLU A 24 -9.85 13.37 6.52
CA GLU A 24 -8.60 14.11 6.73
C GLU A 24 -7.87 13.71 8.02
N ASN A 25 -8.62 13.51 9.10
CA ASN A 25 -8.04 13.27 10.42
C ASN A 25 -8.68 12.08 11.14
N ILE A 26 -7.86 11.26 11.76
CA ILE A 26 -8.28 10.17 12.62
C ILE A 26 -7.93 10.48 14.08
N ASN A 27 -8.84 10.16 14.99
CA ASN A 27 -8.58 10.21 16.42
C ASN A 27 -7.65 9.07 16.82
N PRO A 28 -6.43 9.33 17.32
CA PRO A 28 -5.48 8.28 17.63
C PRO A 28 -5.88 7.39 18.81
N PHE A 29 -6.83 7.85 19.64
CA PHE A 29 -7.25 7.11 20.84
C PHE A 29 -8.32 6.07 20.54
N ASN A 30 -9.28 6.37 19.67
CA ASN A 30 -10.41 5.49 19.39
C ASN A 30 -10.58 5.11 17.90
N GLY A 31 -9.77 5.68 17.02
CA GLY A 31 -9.83 5.39 15.58
C GLY A 31 -11.00 6.03 14.83
N ASP A 32 -11.71 6.97 15.44
CA ASP A 32 -12.79 7.69 14.78
C ASP A 32 -12.27 8.77 13.84
N TRP A 33 -12.98 9.00 12.74
CA TRP A 33 -12.70 10.08 11.81
C TRP A 33 -13.20 11.41 12.37
N ILE A 34 -12.25 12.27 12.82
CA ILE A 34 -12.55 13.49 13.59
C ILE A 34 -13.23 14.56 12.74
N SER A 35 -12.76 14.79 11.52
CA SER A 35 -13.30 15.83 10.65
C SER A 35 -14.77 15.59 10.40
N ARG A 36 -15.14 14.37 10.08
CA ARG A 36 -16.53 13.99 9.88
C ARG A 36 -17.37 14.17 11.13
N THR A 37 -16.89 13.68 12.26
CA THR A 37 -17.64 13.78 13.53
C THR A 37 -17.83 15.21 13.96
N ARG A 38 -16.82 16.07 13.81
CA ARG A 38 -16.91 17.48 14.19
C ARG A 38 -17.74 18.28 13.21
N LEU A 39 -17.51 18.14 11.91
CA LEU A 39 -18.19 18.93 10.89
C LEU A 39 -19.65 18.54 10.73
N LYS A 40 -19.97 17.27 10.96
CA LYS A 40 -21.35 16.79 10.96
C LYS A 40 -22.25 17.55 11.95
N LYS A 41 -21.66 18.09 13.00
CA LYS A 41 -22.38 18.74 14.09
C LYS A 41 -22.30 20.26 14.08
N TRP A 42 -21.57 20.88 13.15
CA TRP A 42 -21.28 22.31 13.17
C TRP A 42 -21.64 23.00 11.88
N LYS A 43 -22.64 23.87 11.89
CA LYS A 43 -22.98 24.79 10.80
C LYS A 43 -23.54 26.09 11.38
N ASN A 44 -22.99 27.23 10.98
CA ASN A 44 -23.46 28.55 11.40
C ASN A 44 -23.58 28.73 12.93
N GLY A 45 -22.64 28.16 13.70
CA GLY A 45 -22.71 28.17 15.16
C GLY A 45 -23.64 27.12 15.76
N THR A 46 -24.25 26.27 14.94
CA THR A 46 -25.08 25.14 15.36
C THR A 46 -24.58 23.84 14.73
N TRP A 47 -24.99 22.73 15.34
CA TRP A 47 -24.66 21.42 14.86
C TRP A 47 -25.67 20.99 13.77
N ASP A 48 -25.19 20.85 12.53
CA ASP A 48 -26.02 20.48 11.38
C ASP A 48 -25.42 19.27 10.66
N GLU A 49 -26.25 18.29 10.36
CA GLU A 49 -25.86 17.04 9.72
C GLU A 49 -25.55 17.18 8.23
N GLU A 50 -26.05 18.20 7.56
CA GLU A 50 -25.79 18.42 6.13
C GLU A 50 -24.37 18.92 5.82
N PHE A 51 -23.66 19.43 6.82
CA PHE A 51 -22.30 19.99 6.65
C PHE A 51 -21.19 18.95 6.76
N VAL A 52 -21.42 17.76 6.26
CA VAL A 52 -20.66 16.54 6.57
C VAL A 52 -19.42 16.34 5.73
N GLU A 53 -19.32 17.02 4.59
CA GLU A 53 -18.46 16.52 3.51
C GLU A 53 -17.06 17.17 3.44
N ARG A 54 -16.71 18.10 4.32
CA ARG A 54 -15.35 18.66 4.36
C ARG A 54 -14.38 17.63 4.93
N GLY A 55 -13.33 17.36 4.16
CA GLY A 55 -12.31 16.36 4.50
C GLY A 55 -12.69 14.93 4.16
N LYS A 56 -13.91 14.67 3.69
CA LYS A 56 -14.29 13.39 3.11
C LYS A 56 -13.52 13.15 1.83
N ASP A 57 -13.10 11.89 1.64
CA ASP A 57 -12.37 11.48 0.44
C ASP A 57 -11.05 12.24 0.23
N TYR A 58 -10.55 12.89 1.29
CA TYR A 58 -9.25 13.53 1.26
C TYR A 58 -8.16 12.48 1.18
N ASN A 59 -7.41 12.50 0.10
CA ASN A 59 -6.44 11.45 -0.21
C ASN A 59 -5.16 11.60 0.62
N HIS A 60 -4.87 10.59 1.44
CA HIS A 60 -3.61 10.45 2.15
C HIS A 60 -2.70 9.49 1.39
N SER A 61 -2.02 9.97 0.35
CA SER A 61 -1.09 9.18 -0.48
C SER A 61 0.01 8.49 0.35
N THR A 62 0.41 9.08 1.47
CA THR A 62 1.41 8.51 2.39
C THR A 62 1.03 7.13 2.94
N PHE A 63 -0.26 6.75 2.96
CA PHE A 63 -0.63 5.39 3.36
C PHE A 63 -0.14 4.33 2.36
N ALA A 64 -0.22 4.62 1.06
CA ALA A 64 0.33 3.73 0.03
C ALA A 64 1.85 3.59 0.18
N ASP A 65 2.55 4.69 0.50
CA ASP A 65 4.00 4.66 0.75
C ASP A 65 4.35 3.78 1.96
N LEU A 66 3.54 3.81 3.02
CA LEU A 66 3.74 2.91 4.17
C LEU A 66 3.57 1.42 3.81
N ILE A 67 2.73 1.10 2.84
CA ILE A 67 2.60 -0.27 2.34
C ILE A 67 3.78 -0.62 1.44
N ILE A 68 4.09 0.23 0.48
CA ILE A 68 5.12 -0.04 -0.54
C ILE A 68 6.50 -0.06 0.12
N ASN A 69 6.90 1.04 0.76
CA ASN A 69 8.24 1.21 1.31
C ASN A 69 8.40 0.56 2.68
N GLY A 70 7.34 0.57 3.50
CA GLY A 70 7.36 0.02 4.85
C GLY A 70 7.07 -1.48 4.87
N LEU A 71 5.81 -1.87 4.59
CA LEU A 71 5.37 -3.25 4.79
C LEU A 71 6.04 -4.24 3.82
N VAL A 72 6.03 -3.92 2.53
CA VAL A 72 6.67 -4.75 1.47
C VAL A 72 8.16 -4.43 1.35
N GLY A 73 8.54 -3.21 1.73
CA GLY A 73 9.94 -2.81 1.87
C GLY A 73 10.63 -2.51 0.55
N ILE A 74 9.90 -2.03 -0.46
CA ILE A 74 10.47 -1.64 -1.76
C ILE A 74 11.17 -0.29 -1.63
N GLN A 75 12.49 -0.28 -1.80
CA GLN A 75 13.34 0.89 -1.61
C GLN A 75 14.28 1.08 -2.80
N PRO A 76 14.02 2.05 -3.69
CA PRO A 76 14.95 2.44 -4.73
C PRO A 76 16.31 2.83 -4.17
N GLN A 77 17.39 2.36 -4.81
CA GLN A 77 18.74 2.66 -4.41
C GLN A 77 19.44 3.56 -5.44
N LEU A 78 20.44 4.30 -4.98
CA LEU A 78 21.35 5.01 -5.88
C LEU A 78 22.02 3.98 -6.83
N GLY A 79 22.17 4.35 -8.10
CA GLY A 79 22.71 3.43 -9.12
C GLY A 79 21.69 2.48 -9.74
N GLY A 80 20.41 2.59 -9.32
CA GLY A 80 19.32 1.87 -9.97
C GLY A 80 19.03 0.46 -9.45
N ASP A 81 19.71 0.02 -8.42
CA ASP A 81 19.36 -1.22 -7.71
C ASP A 81 18.05 -1.04 -6.96
N LEU A 82 17.35 -2.13 -6.70
CA LEU A 82 16.15 -2.17 -5.87
C LEU A 82 16.42 -3.03 -4.64
N LEU A 83 16.27 -2.42 -3.47
CA LEU A 83 16.26 -3.15 -2.21
C LEU A 83 14.82 -3.52 -1.86
N ILE A 84 14.60 -4.76 -1.45
CA ILE A 84 13.32 -5.25 -0.95
C ILE A 84 13.58 -5.82 0.44
N GLU A 85 12.96 -5.24 1.46
CA GLU A 85 13.16 -5.61 2.87
C GLU A 85 11.82 -5.64 3.59
N PRO A 86 11.03 -6.72 3.47
CA PRO A 86 9.70 -6.82 4.04
C PRO A 86 9.68 -6.70 5.56
N LEU A 87 8.72 -5.93 6.07
CA LEU A 87 8.39 -5.83 7.49
C LEU A 87 7.05 -6.50 7.83
N ALA A 88 6.58 -7.38 6.94
CA ALA A 88 5.37 -8.14 7.19
C ALA A 88 5.59 -9.05 8.41
N PRO A 89 4.57 -9.18 9.30
CA PRO A 89 4.68 -10.08 10.44
C PRO A 89 4.88 -11.54 10.00
N ASP A 90 5.69 -12.29 10.73
CA ASP A 90 5.94 -13.72 10.47
C ASP A 90 4.66 -14.57 10.50
N SER A 91 3.62 -14.08 11.17
CA SER A 91 2.31 -14.71 11.22
C SER A 91 1.47 -14.57 9.95
N TRP A 92 1.98 -13.85 8.94
CA TRP A 92 1.28 -13.73 7.67
C TRP A 92 1.72 -14.83 6.72
N ASP A 93 0.76 -15.63 6.31
CA ASP A 93 1.02 -16.73 5.37
C ASP A 93 1.10 -16.25 3.91
N TYR A 94 0.63 -15.05 3.62
CA TYR A 94 0.72 -14.46 2.28
C TYR A 94 0.60 -12.93 2.28
N PHE A 95 1.23 -12.29 1.31
CA PHE A 95 0.97 -10.93 0.85
C PHE A 95 1.45 -10.76 -0.60
N ALA A 96 0.91 -9.77 -1.28
CA ALA A 96 1.37 -9.40 -2.60
C ALA A 96 1.29 -7.89 -2.81
N LEU A 97 2.24 -7.37 -3.57
CA LEU A 97 2.23 -6.05 -4.15
C LEU A 97 2.57 -6.20 -5.63
N ASP A 98 1.64 -5.85 -6.49
CA ASP A 98 1.73 -6.14 -7.92
C ASP A 98 1.81 -4.88 -8.77
N GLY A 99 2.60 -4.94 -9.84
CA GLY A 99 2.64 -3.93 -10.88
C GLY A 99 3.25 -2.58 -10.48
N ILE A 100 4.23 -2.54 -9.59
CA ILE A 100 4.91 -1.31 -9.19
C ILE A 100 5.87 -0.86 -10.31
N PRO A 101 5.66 0.35 -10.88
CA PRO A 101 6.57 0.87 -11.90
C PRO A 101 7.95 1.18 -11.32
N TYR A 102 8.99 0.61 -11.92
CA TYR A 102 10.37 0.88 -11.57
C TYR A 102 11.27 0.81 -12.80
N ARG A 103 11.90 1.94 -13.19
CA ARG A 103 12.84 2.04 -14.33
C ARG A 103 12.30 1.40 -15.63
N GLY A 104 11.05 1.68 -15.96
CA GLY A 104 10.40 1.17 -17.18
C GLY A 104 9.98 -0.31 -17.11
N LYS A 105 10.04 -0.92 -15.95
CA LYS A 105 9.58 -2.28 -15.67
C LYS A 105 8.45 -2.28 -14.65
N LEU A 106 7.66 -3.35 -14.63
CA LEU A 106 6.65 -3.61 -13.62
C LEU A 106 7.19 -4.65 -12.64
N ILE A 107 7.37 -4.22 -11.39
CA ILE A 107 7.87 -5.09 -10.32
C ILE A 107 6.69 -5.62 -9.51
N SER A 108 6.70 -6.92 -9.26
CA SER A 108 5.73 -7.57 -8.36
C SER A 108 6.49 -8.34 -7.28
N VAL A 109 6.01 -8.23 -6.05
CA VAL A 109 6.57 -8.90 -4.88
C VAL A 109 5.47 -9.74 -4.24
N LEU A 110 5.71 -11.04 -4.09
CA LEU A 110 4.74 -11.98 -3.55
C LEU A 110 5.38 -12.80 -2.43
N TRP A 111 4.64 -12.97 -1.36
CA TRP A 111 4.87 -13.99 -0.36
C TRP A 111 3.69 -14.97 -0.34
N ASP A 112 3.95 -16.23 -0.51
CA ASP A 112 2.96 -17.30 -0.48
C ASP A 112 3.59 -18.52 0.16
N LYS A 113 3.28 -18.74 1.44
CA LYS A 113 3.96 -19.72 2.28
C LYS A 113 3.89 -21.14 1.73
N ASP A 114 2.75 -21.54 1.21
CA ASP A 114 2.50 -22.88 0.67
C ASP A 114 2.22 -22.92 -0.84
N GLY A 115 2.22 -21.75 -1.49
CA GLY A 115 1.99 -21.63 -2.93
C GLY A 115 0.53 -21.72 -3.37
N SER A 116 -0.41 -21.87 -2.43
CA SER A 116 -1.83 -22.09 -2.75
C SER A 116 -2.58 -20.81 -3.12
N ARG A 117 -2.08 -19.66 -2.69
CA ARG A 117 -2.81 -18.40 -2.76
C ARG A 117 -2.74 -17.72 -4.13
N TYR A 118 -1.56 -17.64 -4.73
CA TYR A 118 -1.34 -16.89 -5.97
C TYR A 118 -1.05 -17.77 -7.19
N GLY A 119 -0.87 -19.07 -6.99
CA GLY A 119 -0.55 -20.01 -8.08
C GLY A 119 0.80 -19.76 -8.75
N LYS A 120 1.74 -19.12 -8.01
CA LYS A 120 3.09 -18.82 -8.49
C LYS A 120 4.17 -19.65 -7.77
N GLY A 121 3.76 -20.70 -7.04
CA GLY A 121 4.64 -21.51 -6.21
C GLY A 121 4.85 -20.93 -4.83
N ALA A 122 5.31 -21.77 -3.90
CA ALA A 122 5.60 -21.38 -2.53
C ALA A 122 6.85 -20.50 -2.44
N GLY A 123 6.90 -19.66 -1.41
CA GLY A 123 8.04 -18.82 -1.10
C GLY A 123 7.83 -17.33 -1.33
N PHE A 124 8.90 -16.58 -1.07
CA PHE A 124 8.96 -15.14 -1.30
C PHE A 124 9.61 -14.88 -2.65
N ALA A 125 8.86 -14.32 -3.59
CA ALA A 125 9.26 -14.17 -4.97
C ALA A 125 9.14 -12.72 -5.47
N VAL A 126 10.07 -12.34 -6.34
CA VAL A 126 10.09 -11.06 -7.03
C VAL A 126 10.03 -11.30 -8.53
N PHE A 127 9.16 -10.56 -9.19
CA PHE A 127 8.97 -10.61 -10.64
C PHE A 127 9.28 -9.25 -11.26
N SER A 128 9.79 -9.26 -12.47
CA SER A 128 9.94 -8.09 -13.34
C SER A 128 9.26 -8.39 -14.67
N ASP A 129 8.28 -7.56 -15.05
CA ASP A 129 7.45 -7.75 -16.25
C ASP A 129 6.85 -9.17 -16.33
N GLY A 130 6.43 -9.71 -15.17
CA GLY A 130 5.86 -11.05 -15.05
C GLY A 130 6.86 -12.22 -15.05
N VAL A 131 8.16 -11.95 -15.24
CA VAL A 131 9.23 -12.94 -15.18
C VAL A 131 9.81 -12.99 -13.77
N GLU A 132 9.91 -14.17 -13.18
CA GLU A 132 10.54 -14.35 -11.87
C GLU A 132 12.06 -14.04 -11.96
N ILE A 133 12.53 -13.16 -11.09
CA ILE A 133 13.93 -12.71 -11.03
C ILE A 133 14.61 -13.05 -9.71
N ALA A 134 13.85 -13.38 -8.68
CA ALA A 134 14.38 -13.87 -7.40
C ALA A 134 13.32 -14.68 -6.65
N ARG A 135 13.77 -15.69 -5.89
CA ARG A 135 12.93 -16.46 -4.96
C ARG A 135 13.72 -16.90 -3.74
N THR A 136 13.07 -16.88 -2.59
CA THR A 136 13.57 -17.44 -1.33
C THR A 136 12.45 -18.18 -0.60
N ASP A 137 12.81 -19.07 0.31
CA ASP A 137 11.83 -19.88 1.05
C ASP A 137 10.99 -19.06 2.02
N ILE A 138 11.55 -17.95 2.54
CA ILE A 138 10.90 -17.05 3.48
C ILE A 138 11.17 -15.59 3.12
N PRO A 139 10.33 -14.63 3.54
CA PRO A 139 10.59 -13.22 3.35
C PRO A 139 11.94 -12.82 3.96
N CYS A 140 12.78 -12.21 3.18
CA CYS A 140 14.09 -11.75 3.61
C CYS A 140 14.51 -10.52 2.79
N LYS A 141 15.61 -9.90 3.21
CA LYS A 141 16.22 -8.78 2.50
C LYS A 141 16.84 -9.25 1.18
N LEU A 142 16.35 -8.68 0.08
CA LEU A 142 16.84 -8.93 -1.27
C LEU A 142 17.37 -7.66 -1.91
N LYS A 143 18.48 -7.75 -2.61
CA LYS A 143 18.99 -6.68 -3.47
C LYS A 143 18.93 -7.12 -4.91
N ILE A 144 18.07 -6.48 -5.70
CA ILE A 144 17.89 -6.74 -7.10
C ILE A 144 18.71 -5.72 -7.90
N ARG A 145 19.61 -6.20 -8.73
CA ARG A 145 20.38 -5.36 -9.64
C ARG A 145 19.68 -5.29 -10.98
N PHE A 146 19.39 -4.07 -11.40
CA PHE A 146 18.96 -3.81 -12.76
C PHE A 146 20.17 -3.27 -13.50
N SER A 147 20.71 -4.05 -14.45
CA SER A 147 21.72 -3.54 -15.36
C SER A 147 21.20 -2.28 -16.05
N ASP A 148 21.97 -1.22 -16.07
CA ASP A 148 21.68 -0.04 -16.86
C ASP A 148 21.59 -0.44 -18.35
N SER A 149 20.42 -0.82 -18.81
CA SER A 149 20.12 -0.72 -20.23
C SER A 149 20.14 0.77 -20.51
N LEU A 150 21.23 1.23 -21.10
CA LEU A 150 21.43 2.59 -21.54
C LEU A 150 20.13 3.08 -22.18
N TYR A 151 19.58 4.12 -21.61
CA TYR A 151 18.50 4.88 -22.22
C TYR A 151 19.13 5.54 -23.46
N THR A 152 19.19 4.80 -24.55
CA THR A 152 19.52 5.35 -25.87
C THR A 152 18.28 6.13 -26.29
N GLY A 153 18.13 7.31 -25.73
CA GLY A 153 17.18 8.30 -26.21
C GLY A 153 17.55 8.59 -27.64
N ASN A 154 16.71 8.15 -28.55
CA ASN A 154 16.79 8.51 -29.95
C ASN A 154 16.65 10.05 -30.02
N LYS A 155 17.76 10.75 -30.17
CA LYS A 155 17.76 12.15 -30.57
C LYS A 155 17.30 12.15 -32.04
N GLY A 156 15.97 12.25 -32.20
CA GLY A 156 15.43 12.54 -33.53
C GLY A 156 15.97 13.88 -34.02
N ASN A 157 16.53 13.85 -35.17
CA ASN A 157 16.85 15.00 -36.01
C ASN A 157 15.57 15.78 -36.34
#